data_20ee787083b73caa6478df5cfbdf0a9d
#
_entry.id   20ee787083b73caa6478df5cfbdf0a9d
#
_cell.length_a   1.000
_cell.length_b   1.000
_cell.length_c   1.000
_cell.angle_alpha   90.00
_cell.angle_beta   90.00
_cell.angle_gamma   90.00
#
_symmetry.space_group_name_H-M   'P 1'
#
loop_
_entity.id
_entity.type
_entity.pdbx_description
1 polymer ?
#
loop_
_entity_poly.entity_id
_entity_poly.type
_entity_poly.pdbx_seq_one_letter_code
_entity_poly.pdbx_strand_id
1 'polypeptide(L)'
;MKHIRNILLLITIIFAFVMQAEVYQNMLWNFNGAYYLSSRYTTTNDDMDSFLANAEDTAEKHGVHIFSTFNQRVSNYQTRLYIYGDDTVVRDSLKSTMDIEEKTYTALIGGITVIEFEDFREAKNTGNGQEIMVSYIGDDDDIIATYQDLAKEYSISQPEFWQSTETDMMFIVWGLVAILMIVLNMIEVIRRQKEVVVRASLGENAAVIALKAVVADMISYAALFVLAKLLVSQFISGAYEDHLILAVYCAGAVLSVIPYAAFVRFDVKKAFANASDKKGMFYLLNGLKVFATAMTIFTITTNLSSIQGNLLTNTTLLENHYNDYYFGVMPVSYTHLRAHETELHL
;
A
#
# COMPACT_ATOMS: atom_id res chain seq x y z
N MET A 1 -17.80 28.35 -5.13
CA MET A 1 -17.85 26.92 -5.46
C MET A 1 -16.50 26.35 -5.91
N LYS A 2 -15.67 27.07 -6.68
CA LYS A 2 -14.31 26.63 -6.99
C LYS A 2 -13.51 26.30 -5.71
N HIS A 3 -13.66 27.11 -4.67
CA HIS A 3 -13.04 26.84 -3.36
C HIS A 3 -13.53 25.53 -2.73
N ILE A 4 -14.84 25.24 -2.77
CA ILE A 4 -15.40 23.98 -2.22
C ILE A 4 -14.85 22.78 -2.99
N ARG A 5 -14.79 22.86 -4.34
CA ARG A 5 -14.17 21.83 -5.16
C ARG A 5 -12.71 21.58 -4.74
N ASN A 6 -11.93 22.62 -4.62
CA ASN A 6 -10.52 22.52 -4.27
C ASN A 6 -10.31 22.00 -2.84
N ILE A 7 -11.17 22.36 -1.89
CA ILE A 7 -11.15 21.80 -0.53
C ILE A 7 -11.47 20.30 -0.55
N LEU A 8 -12.52 19.90 -1.28
CA LEU A 8 -12.86 18.47 -1.40
C LEU A 8 -11.72 17.66 -2.03
N LEU A 9 -11.12 18.19 -3.11
CA LEU A 9 -9.96 17.53 -3.73
C LEU A 9 -8.76 17.45 -2.78
N LEU A 10 -8.46 18.52 -2.06
CA LEU A 10 -7.36 18.53 -1.09
C LEU A 10 -7.56 17.44 -0.02
N ILE A 11 -8.75 17.38 0.57
CA ILE A 11 -9.08 16.37 1.57
C ILE A 11 -8.93 14.96 0.98
N THR A 12 -9.41 14.74 -0.23
CA THR A 12 -9.34 13.43 -0.89
C THR A 12 -7.89 13.03 -1.21
N ILE A 13 -7.06 13.97 -1.67
CA ILE A 13 -5.64 13.72 -1.95
C ILE A 13 -4.88 13.42 -0.64
N ILE A 14 -5.15 14.17 0.43
CA ILE A 14 -4.57 13.89 1.76
C ILE A 14 -4.96 12.48 2.21
N PHE A 15 -6.24 12.13 2.09
CA PHE A 15 -6.72 10.79 2.44
C PHE A 15 -6.04 9.69 1.60
N ALA A 16 -5.84 9.94 0.30
CA ALA A 16 -5.15 8.99 -0.57
C ALA A 16 -3.69 8.76 -0.14
N PHE A 17 -2.96 9.81 0.24
CA PHE A 17 -1.60 9.68 0.79
C PHE A 17 -1.58 8.95 2.13
N VAL A 18 -2.57 9.19 3.01
CA VAL A 18 -2.68 8.45 4.27
C VAL A 18 -2.89 6.95 3.98
N MET A 19 -3.85 6.61 3.12
CA MET A 19 -4.12 5.22 2.74
C MET A 19 -2.92 4.55 2.08
N GLN A 20 -2.17 5.29 1.25
CA GLN A 20 -0.93 4.80 0.66
C GLN A 20 0.10 4.40 1.72
N ALA A 21 0.29 5.24 2.74
CA ALA A 21 1.24 4.94 3.80
C ALA A 21 0.81 3.74 4.65
N GLU A 22 -0.49 3.56 4.88
CA GLU A 22 -1.02 2.39 5.59
C GLU A 22 -0.79 1.10 4.78
N VAL A 23 -1.06 1.12 3.48
CA VAL A 23 -0.79 -0.02 2.60
C VAL A 23 0.71 -0.33 2.58
N TYR A 24 1.55 0.69 2.43
CA TYR A 24 2.99 0.50 2.45
C TYR A 24 3.48 -0.12 3.77
N GLN A 25 2.98 0.34 4.91
CA GLN A 25 3.33 -0.21 6.21
C GLN A 25 2.89 -1.68 6.35
N ASN A 26 1.72 -2.03 5.84
CA ASN A 26 1.27 -3.42 5.81
C ASN A 26 2.17 -4.28 4.91
N MET A 27 2.61 -3.75 3.78
CA MET A 27 3.57 -4.41 2.89
C MET A 27 4.92 -4.65 3.55
N LEU A 28 5.42 -3.70 4.37
CA LEU A 28 6.69 -3.86 5.09
C LEU A 28 6.71 -5.09 6.02
N TRP A 29 5.57 -5.55 6.48
CA TRP A 29 5.51 -6.69 7.38
C TRP A 29 5.63 -8.05 6.67
N ASN A 30 5.38 -8.08 5.36
CA ASN A 30 5.26 -9.33 4.60
C ASN A 30 5.96 -9.29 3.23
N PHE A 31 6.82 -8.30 3.01
CA PHE A 31 7.41 -8.06 1.68
C PHE A 31 8.30 -9.21 1.20
N ASN A 32 8.99 -9.88 2.11
CA ASN A 32 9.89 -10.98 1.77
C ASN A 32 9.16 -12.09 1.01
N GLY A 33 8.01 -12.55 1.49
CA GLY A 33 7.23 -13.57 0.81
C GLY A 33 6.48 -13.11 -0.43
N ALA A 34 6.31 -11.78 -0.63
CA ALA A 34 5.60 -11.21 -1.77
C ALA A 34 6.53 -10.88 -2.95
N TYR A 35 7.77 -10.49 -2.68
CA TYR A 35 8.71 -9.99 -3.70
C TYR A 35 9.92 -10.86 -3.90
N TYR A 36 10.17 -11.83 -3.00
CA TYR A 36 11.34 -12.69 -3.04
C TYR A 36 10.94 -14.15 -2.95
N LEU A 37 11.61 -15.01 -3.72
CA LEU A 37 11.51 -16.43 -3.50
C LEU A 37 12.00 -16.73 -2.09
N SER A 38 11.21 -17.46 -1.33
CA SER A 38 11.51 -17.72 0.08
C SER A 38 11.28 -19.18 0.44
N SER A 39 12.16 -19.72 1.25
CA SER A 39 12.06 -21.06 1.82
C SER A 39 11.86 -20.95 3.33
N ARG A 40 11.10 -21.90 3.88
CA ARG A 40 10.87 -22.00 5.31
C ARG A 40 11.67 -23.17 5.87
N TYR A 41 12.47 -22.87 6.88
CA TYR A 41 13.15 -23.89 7.67
C TYR A 41 12.52 -23.95 9.05
N THR A 42 12.22 -25.18 9.49
CA THR A 42 11.68 -25.44 10.84
C THR A 42 12.58 -26.45 11.51
N THR A 43 13.16 -26.08 12.66
CA THR A 43 13.97 -26.99 13.45
C THR A 43 13.20 -27.52 14.66
N THR A 44 13.44 -28.77 14.98
CA THR A 44 12.92 -29.41 16.21
C THR A 44 13.94 -29.47 17.34
N ASN A 45 15.21 -29.11 17.05
CA ASN A 45 16.36 -29.17 17.97
C ASN A 45 17.22 -27.89 17.83
N ASP A 46 18.20 -27.72 18.71
CA ASP A 46 19.14 -26.58 18.78
C ASP A 46 20.11 -26.41 17.57
N ASP A 47 19.65 -26.78 16.37
CA ASP A 47 20.46 -26.82 15.15
C ASP A 47 20.38 -25.54 14.30
N MET A 48 19.77 -24.47 14.83
CA MET A 48 19.59 -23.21 14.08
C MET A 48 20.94 -22.56 13.73
N ASP A 49 21.90 -22.56 14.65
CA ASP A 49 23.23 -21.97 14.41
C ASP A 49 23.97 -22.67 13.25
N SER A 50 23.89 -24.00 13.21
CA SER A 50 24.48 -24.80 12.13
C SER A 50 23.78 -24.54 10.79
N PHE A 51 22.45 -24.43 10.81
CA PHE A 51 21.68 -24.11 9.61
C PHE A 51 22.03 -22.72 9.06
N LEU A 52 22.07 -21.69 9.91
CA LEU A 52 22.35 -20.32 9.48
C LEU A 52 23.76 -20.22 8.85
N ALA A 53 24.77 -20.82 9.48
CA ALA A 53 26.13 -20.86 8.94
C ALA A 53 26.21 -21.58 7.59
N ASN A 54 25.59 -22.77 7.50
CA ASN A 54 25.57 -23.55 6.25
C ASN A 54 24.75 -22.86 5.14
N ALA A 55 23.67 -22.19 5.49
CA ALA A 55 22.84 -21.46 4.52
C ALA A 55 23.62 -20.30 3.90
N GLU A 56 24.35 -19.55 4.72
CA GLU A 56 25.20 -18.45 4.26
C GLU A 56 26.36 -18.96 3.37
N ASP A 57 27.08 -19.96 3.84
CA ASP A 57 28.21 -20.54 3.07
C ASP A 57 27.73 -21.17 1.74
N THR A 58 26.57 -21.83 1.72
CA THR A 58 25.97 -22.43 0.52
C THR A 58 25.51 -21.37 -0.46
N ALA A 59 24.88 -20.31 0.03
CA ALA A 59 24.43 -19.19 -0.79
C ALA A 59 25.63 -18.47 -1.43
N GLU A 60 26.68 -18.19 -0.68
CA GLU A 60 27.90 -17.58 -1.19
C GLU A 60 28.55 -18.46 -2.30
N LYS A 61 28.60 -19.78 -2.10
CA LYS A 61 29.12 -20.74 -3.09
C LYS A 61 28.41 -20.67 -4.44
N HIS A 62 27.10 -20.40 -4.43
CA HIS A 62 26.28 -20.29 -5.65
C HIS A 62 26.08 -18.83 -6.12
N GLY A 63 26.69 -17.84 -5.44
CA GLY A 63 26.55 -16.43 -5.78
C GLY A 63 25.16 -15.86 -5.48
N VAL A 64 24.41 -16.50 -4.59
CA VAL A 64 23.10 -16.08 -4.12
C VAL A 64 23.27 -15.29 -2.81
N HIS A 65 22.51 -14.19 -2.68
CA HIS A 65 22.43 -13.44 -1.41
C HIS A 65 21.15 -13.85 -0.68
N ILE A 66 21.26 -14.01 0.62
CA ILE A 66 20.12 -14.44 1.44
C ILE A 66 19.85 -13.43 2.54
N PHE A 67 18.58 -13.32 2.92
CA PHE A 67 18.17 -12.54 4.07
C PHE A 67 16.94 -13.17 4.73
N SER A 68 16.69 -12.78 5.96
CA SER A 68 15.48 -13.13 6.71
C SER A 68 14.88 -11.90 7.35
N THR A 69 13.62 -11.97 7.72
CA THR A 69 12.93 -10.85 8.37
C THR A 69 12.22 -11.29 9.62
N PHE A 70 12.22 -10.42 10.62
CA PHE A 70 11.46 -10.64 11.85
C PHE A 70 10.79 -9.36 12.33
N ASN A 71 9.49 -9.46 12.57
CA ASN A 71 8.68 -8.36 13.09
C ASN A 71 8.50 -8.49 14.59
N GLN A 72 9.16 -7.64 15.36
CA GLN A 72 9.00 -7.54 16.80
C GLN A 72 8.03 -6.42 17.15
N ARG A 73 6.89 -6.76 17.71
CA ARG A 73 5.95 -5.77 18.23
C ARG A 73 6.44 -5.22 19.57
N VAL A 74 6.85 -3.96 19.59
CA VAL A 74 7.35 -3.27 20.79
C VAL A 74 6.18 -2.68 21.61
N SER A 75 5.16 -2.16 20.91
CA SER A 75 3.95 -1.61 21.52
C SER A 75 2.77 -1.71 20.56
N ASN A 76 1.59 -1.20 20.97
CA ASN A 76 0.43 -1.16 20.08
C ASN A 76 0.62 -0.27 18.84
N TYR A 77 1.60 0.65 18.88
CA TYR A 77 1.88 1.62 17.81
C TYR A 77 3.32 1.58 17.30
N GLN A 78 4.12 0.59 17.74
CA GLN A 78 5.51 0.49 17.33
C GLN A 78 5.89 -0.96 17.08
N THR A 79 6.41 -1.21 15.88
CA THR A 79 7.00 -2.47 15.45
C THR A 79 8.47 -2.22 15.08
N ARG A 80 9.35 -3.14 15.41
CA ARG A 80 10.71 -3.22 14.84
C ARG A 80 10.71 -4.32 13.80
N LEU A 81 11.17 -3.97 12.62
CA LEU A 81 11.43 -4.92 11.54
C LEU A 81 12.94 -5.13 11.47
N TYR A 82 13.37 -6.28 11.91
CA TYR A 82 14.74 -6.73 11.73
C TYR A 82 14.89 -7.38 10.37
N ILE A 83 15.91 -6.99 9.64
CA ILE A 83 16.33 -7.59 8.38
C ILE A 83 17.70 -8.19 8.62
N TYR A 84 17.75 -9.51 8.70
CA TYR A 84 18.97 -10.28 8.89
C TYR A 84 19.57 -10.60 7.53
N GLY A 85 20.77 -10.10 7.27
CA GLY A 85 21.47 -10.17 5.99
C GLY A 85 21.96 -8.79 5.61
N ASP A 86 22.93 -8.25 6.41
CA ASP A 86 23.50 -6.92 6.21
C ASP A 86 24.58 -6.92 5.11
N ASP A 87 24.16 -7.29 3.89
CA ASP A 87 24.94 -7.25 2.67
C ASP A 87 24.53 -6.05 1.80
N THR A 88 25.51 -5.45 1.11
CA THR A 88 25.26 -4.32 0.21
C THR A 88 24.28 -4.67 -0.89
N VAL A 89 24.32 -5.90 -1.44
CA VAL A 89 23.40 -6.37 -2.48
C VAL A 89 21.99 -6.51 -1.94
N VAL A 90 21.82 -7.03 -0.72
CA VAL A 90 20.52 -7.11 -0.04
C VAL A 90 19.96 -5.70 0.19
N ARG A 91 20.75 -4.77 0.75
CA ARG A 91 20.33 -3.38 0.98
C ARG A 91 19.93 -2.69 -0.32
N ASP A 92 20.72 -2.83 -1.39
CA ASP A 92 20.44 -2.21 -2.69
C ASP A 92 19.20 -2.83 -3.36
N SER A 93 19.01 -4.13 -3.26
CA SER A 93 17.82 -4.82 -3.76
C SER A 93 16.56 -4.35 -3.03
N LEU A 94 16.57 -4.33 -1.72
CA LEU A 94 15.44 -3.88 -0.90
C LEU A 94 15.09 -2.40 -1.14
N LYS A 95 16.12 -1.56 -1.29
CA LYS A 95 15.94 -0.15 -1.62
C LYS A 95 15.35 0.04 -3.03
N SER A 96 15.85 -0.69 -4.03
CA SER A 96 15.35 -0.57 -5.41
C SER A 96 13.96 -1.14 -5.60
N THR A 97 13.64 -2.22 -4.89
CA THR A 97 12.35 -2.92 -5.03
C THR A 97 11.23 -2.22 -4.27
N MET A 98 11.51 -1.74 -3.05
CA MET A 98 10.47 -1.23 -2.16
C MET A 98 10.85 0.05 -1.39
N ASP A 99 11.94 0.71 -1.71
CA ASP A 99 12.47 1.88 -0.95
C ASP A 99 12.70 1.57 0.55
N ILE A 100 13.06 0.31 0.85
CA ILE A 100 13.37 -0.11 2.22
C ILE A 100 14.80 0.31 2.57
N GLU A 101 14.91 1.13 3.59
CA GLU A 101 16.18 1.62 4.15
C GLU A 101 16.14 1.51 5.68
N GLU A 102 17.31 1.57 6.28
CA GLU A 102 17.47 1.67 7.75
C GLU A 102 17.00 3.03 8.26
N LYS A 103 15.69 3.15 8.40
CA LYS A 103 15.02 4.36 8.88
C LYS A 103 13.71 4.02 9.59
N THR A 104 13.10 5.03 10.15
CA THR A 104 11.78 4.93 10.78
C THR A 104 10.70 5.32 9.79
N TYR A 105 9.73 4.43 9.60
CA TYR A 105 8.54 4.65 8.80
C TYR A 105 7.36 4.90 9.73
N THR A 106 6.56 5.91 9.40
CA THR A 106 5.37 6.30 10.16
C THR A 106 4.14 6.26 9.29
N ALA A 107 3.09 5.59 9.76
CA ALA A 107 1.74 5.65 9.22
C ALA A 107 0.79 6.20 10.31
N LEU A 108 -0.38 6.69 9.91
CA LEU A 108 -1.30 7.34 10.84
C LEU A 108 -1.99 6.33 11.77
N ILE A 109 -2.40 5.19 11.24
CA ILE A 109 -3.15 4.13 11.94
C ILE A 109 -2.21 2.98 12.32
N GLY A 110 -1.40 2.52 11.38
CA GLY A 110 -0.47 1.38 11.56
C GLY A 110 0.70 1.68 12.50
N GLY A 111 0.91 2.96 12.82
CA GLY A 111 1.92 3.39 13.80
C GLY A 111 3.31 3.55 13.21
N ILE A 112 4.32 3.12 13.95
CA ILE A 112 5.74 3.34 13.64
C ILE A 112 6.41 1.99 13.40
N THR A 113 7.11 1.86 12.27
CA THR A 113 7.99 0.72 11.98
C THR A 113 9.43 1.22 11.92
N VAL A 114 10.27 0.71 12.80
CA VAL A 114 11.72 0.97 12.81
C VAL A 114 12.39 -0.20 12.11
N ILE A 115 13.15 0.07 11.06
CA ILE A 115 13.90 -0.94 10.32
C ILE A 115 15.34 -0.94 10.79
N GLU A 116 15.82 -2.12 11.16
CA GLU A 116 17.19 -2.37 11.60
C GLU A 116 17.76 -3.52 10.77
N PHE A 117 18.99 -3.37 10.28
CA PHE A 117 19.72 -4.41 9.57
C PHE A 117 20.72 -5.06 10.51
N GLU A 118 20.75 -6.37 10.52
CA GLU A 118 21.64 -7.18 11.35
C GLU A 118 22.28 -8.31 10.53
N ASP A 119 23.33 -8.90 11.06
CA ASP A 119 23.99 -10.06 10.46
C ASP A 119 23.02 -11.24 10.32
N PHE A 120 23.09 -11.99 9.22
CA PHE A 120 22.21 -13.12 8.99
C PHE A 120 22.27 -14.17 10.11
N ARG A 121 23.44 -14.34 10.74
CA ARG A 121 23.63 -15.28 11.84
C ARG A 121 22.89 -14.89 13.12
N GLU A 122 22.53 -13.61 13.27
CA GLU A 122 21.75 -13.15 14.43
C GLU A 122 20.26 -13.48 14.31
N ALA A 123 19.81 -14.00 13.18
CA ALA A 123 18.40 -14.42 12.97
C ALA A 123 17.92 -15.51 13.95
N LYS A 124 18.84 -16.20 14.64
CA LYS A 124 18.54 -17.14 15.74
C LYS A 124 17.84 -16.51 16.94
N ASN A 125 18.02 -15.23 17.15
CA ASN A 125 17.44 -14.48 18.28
C ASN A 125 15.99 -14.08 18.04
N THR A 126 15.37 -14.54 16.94
CA THR A 126 13.96 -14.28 16.66
C THR A 126 13.07 -15.06 17.66
N GLY A 127 12.04 -14.40 18.20
CA GLY A 127 11.23 -14.95 19.30
C GLY A 127 10.54 -16.31 19.03
N ASN A 128 10.58 -16.79 17.80
CA ASN A 128 10.08 -18.12 17.40
C ASN A 128 11.19 -19.16 17.16
N GLY A 129 12.32 -19.07 17.76
CA GLY A 129 13.52 -19.93 17.65
C GLY A 129 13.48 -21.31 16.97
N GLN A 130 12.33 -21.71 16.45
CA GLN A 130 12.09 -22.97 15.77
C GLN A 130 11.79 -22.82 14.26
N GLU A 131 11.51 -21.60 13.78
CA GLU A 131 11.15 -21.37 12.38
C GLU A 131 11.79 -20.10 11.87
N ILE A 132 12.40 -20.18 10.67
CA ILE A 132 12.96 -19.04 9.96
C ILE A 132 12.53 -19.10 8.49
N MET A 133 12.24 -17.93 7.92
CA MET A 133 12.00 -17.77 6.49
C MET A 133 13.25 -17.16 5.86
N VAL A 134 13.87 -17.87 4.94
CA VAL A 134 15.05 -17.43 4.18
C VAL A 134 14.60 -16.98 2.81
N SER A 135 14.87 -15.73 2.49
CA SER A 135 14.56 -15.11 1.19
C SER A 135 15.84 -15.01 0.35
N TYR A 136 15.71 -15.17 -0.95
CA TYR A 136 16.83 -15.29 -1.87
C TYR A 136 16.85 -14.13 -2.86
N ILE A 137 18.06 -13.66 -3.19
CA ILE A 137 18.34 -12.67 -4.21
C ILE A 137 19.42 -13.27 -5.13
N GLY A 138 19.10 -13.51 -6.39
CA GLY A 138 19.98 -14.12 -7.38
C GLY A 138 19.19 -14.62 -8.57
N ASP A 139 19.86 -15.33 -9.48
CA ASP A 139 19.19 -15.96 -10.59
C ASP A 139 18.44 -17.22 -10.14
N ASP A 140 17.31 -17.52 -10.77
CA ASP A 140 16.43 -18.65 -10.39
C ASP A 140 17.16 -19.99 -10.36
N ASP A 141 18.06 -20.25 -11.32
CA ASP A 141 18.84 -21.50 -11.39
C ASP A 141 19.79 -21.62 -10.19
N ASP A 142 20.42 -20.52 -9.78
CA ASP A 142 21.36 -20.49 -8.66
C ASP A 142 20.61 -20.61 -7.31
N ILE A 143 19.43 -20.01 -7.21
CA ILE A 143 18.54 -20.16 -6.06
C ILE A 143 18.10 -21.62 -5.91
N ILE A 144 17.72 -22.27 -7.01
CA ILE A 144 17.33 -23.69 -7.00
C ILE A 144 18.50 -24.58 -6.60
N ALA A 145 19.73 -24.28 -7.11
CA ALA A 145 20.92 -25.02 -6.74
C ALA A 145 21.26 -24.87 -5.25
N THR A 146 21.16 -23.65 -4.73
CA THR A 146 21.33 -23.35 -3.29
C THR A 146 20.34 -24.13 -2.45
N TYR A 147 19.06 -24.09 -2.81
CA TYR A 147 18.02 -24.86 -2.15
C TYR A 147 18.30 -26.38 -2.16
N GLN A 148 18.69 -26.92 -3.33
CA GLN A 148 18.96 -28.35 -3.47
C GLN A 148 20.14 -28.82 -2.60
N ASP A 149 21.17 -27.98 -2.44
CA ASP A 149 22.29 -28.30 -1.56
C ASP A 149 21.86 -28.27 -0.09
N LEU A 150 21.10 -27.26 0.32
CA LEU A 150 20.56 -27.16 1.70
C LEU A 150 19.54 -28.27 2.03
N ALA A 151 18.69 -28.65 1.08
CA ALA A 151 17.68 -29.67 1.27
C ALA A 151 18.26 -31.09 1.45
N LYS A 152 19.56 -31.31 1.19
CA LYS A 152 20.25 -32.58 1.47
C LYS A 152 20.46 -32.82 2.97
N GLU A 153 20.61 -31.73 3.74
CA GLU A 153 20.98 -31.78 5.15
C GLU A 153 19.84 -31.28 6.06
N TYR A 154 18.99 -30.38 5.53
CA TYR A 154 17.96 -29.72 6.31
C TYR A 154 16.56 -29.92 5.73
N SER A 155 15.57 -29.98 6.59
CA SER A 155 14.14 -30.01 6.18
C SER A 155 13.67 -28.60 5.86
N ILE A 156 14.03 -28.10 4.69
CA ILE A 156 13.67 -26.78 4.20
C ILE A 156 12.59 -26.89 3.10
N SER A 157 11.61 -25.98 3.08
CA SER A 157 10.60 -25.96 2.03
C SER A 157 11.19 -25.49 0.69
N GLN A 158 10.54 -25.90 -0.41
CA GLN A 158 10.90 -25.37 -1.73
C GLN A 158 10.74 -23.85 -1.78
N PRO A 159 11.64 -23.13 -2.49
CA PRO A 159 11.50 -21.69 -2.68
C PRO A 159 10.23 -21.37 -3.46
N GLU A 160 9.38 -20.51 -2.90
CA GLU A 160 8.16 -20.05 -3.53
C GLU A 160 7.79 -18.63 -3.06
N PHE A 161 6.91 -17.95 -3.80
CA PHE A 161 6.29 -16.72 -3.33
C PHE A 161 5.13 -17.08 -2.41
N TRP A 162 5.19 -16.64 -1.15
CA TRP A 162 4.21 -17.00 -0.12
C TRP A 162 2.99 -16.09 -0.09
N GLN A 163 3.11 -14.91 -0.70
CA GLN A 163 2.06 -13.90 -0.63
C GLN A 163 1.87 -13.19 -1.97
N SER A 164 0.65 -12.69 -2.19
CA SER A 164 0.38 -11.79 -3.30
C SER A 164 0.73 -10.34 -2.93
N THR A 165 1.17 -9.56 -3.91
CA THR A 165 1.42 -8.14 -3.75
C THR A 165 0.11 -7.37 -3.51
N GLU A 166 0.06 -6.52 -2.48
CA GLU A 166 -1.10 -5.68 -2.17
C GLU A 166 -1.11 -4.34 -2.92
N THR A 167 -0.26 -4.19 -3.94
CA THR A 167 -0.14 -2.97 -4.75
C THR A 167 -1.45 -2.53 -5.40
N ASP A 168 -2.35 -3.47 -5.69
CA ASP A 168 -3.64 -3.18 -6.34
C ASP A 168 -4.50 -2.20 -5.55
N MET A 169 -4.43 -2.24 -4.23
CA MET A 169 -5.18 -1.31 -3.36
C MET A 169 -4.75 0.14 -3.54
N MET A 170 -3.47 0.41 -3.77
CA MET A 170 -2.97 1.77 -4.01
C MET A 170 -3.53 2.31 -5.33
N PHE A 171 -3.53 1.51 -6.40
CA PHE A 171 -4.09 1.91 -7.69
C PHE A 171 -5.59 2.18 -7.62
N ILE A 172 -6.34 1.41 -6.83
CA ILE A 172 -7.77 1.63 -6.61
C ILE A 172 -8.01 2.99 -5.95
N VAL A 173 -7.29 3.30 -4.88
CA VAL A 173 -7.44 4.57 -4.15
C VAL A 173 -7.11 5.76 -5.06
N TRP A 174 -5.98 5.73 -5.76
CA TRP A 174 -5.59 6.83 -6.66
C TRP A 174 -6.47 6.90 -7.92
N GLY A 175 -6.98 5.77 -8.39
CA GLY A 175 -7.99 5.72 -9.43
C GLY A 175 -9.28 6.43 -9.03
N LEU A 176 -9.73 6.25 -7.78
CA LEU A 176 -10.89 6.99 -7.23
C LEU A 176 -10.64 8.49 -7.15
N VAL A 177 -9.42 8.94 -6.79
CA VAL A 177 -9.04 10.35 -6.84
C VAL A 177 -9.17 10.90 -8.26
N ALA A 178 -8.64 10.18 -9.26
CA ALA A 178 -8.72 10.57 -10.67
C ALA A 178 -10.17 10.68 -11.15
N ILE A 179 -11.02 9.72 -10.80
CA ILE A 179 -12.46 9.74 -11.11
C ILE A 179 -13.13 10.95 -10.48
N LEU A 180 -12.85 11.23 -9.21
CA LEU A 180 -13.42 12.38 -8.50
C LEU A 180 -12.99 13.70 -9.17
N MET A 181 -11.74 13.82 -9.62
CA MET A 181 -11.27 14.99 -10.39
C MET A 181 -12.11 15.20 -11.65
N ILE A 182 -12.36 14.14 -12.42
CA ILE A 182 -13.17 14.20 -13.63
C ILE A 182 -14.61 14.61 -13.30
N VAL A 183 -15.23 13.98 -12.29
CA VAL A 183 -16.63 14.27 -11.87
C VAL A 183 -16.76 15.73 -11.42
N LEU A 184 -15.85 16.21 -10.59
CA LEU A 184 -15.89 17.58 -10.09
C LEU A 184 -15.69 18.61 -11.22
N ASN A 185 -14.82 18.31 -12.18
CA ASN A 185 -14.66 19.15 -13.37
C ASN A 185 -15.90 19.14 -14.26
N MET A 186 -16.54 18.00 -14.46
CA MET A 186 -17.80 17.94 -15.19
C MET A 186 -18.89 18.85 -14.57
N ILE A 187 -19.03 18.79 -13.24
CA ILE A 187 -19.98 19.64 -12.51
C ILE A 187 -19.64 21.11 -12.72
N GLU A 188 -18.35 21.47 -12.65
CA GLU A 188 -17.91 22.85 -12.83
C GLU A 188 -18.15 23.34 -14.29
N VAL A 189 -17.87 22.50 -15.28
CA VAL A 189 -18.12 22.78 -16.70
C VAL A 189 -19.61 23.00 -16.97
N ILE A 190 -20.48 22.12 -16.47
CA ILE A 190 -21.96 22.27 -16.61
C ILE A 190 -22.39 23.62 -16.05
N ARG A 191 -21.86 23.99 -14.94
CA ARG A 191 -22.19 25.23 -14.25
C ARG A 191 -21.75 26.48 -14.98
N ARG A 192 -20.53 26.44 -15.55
CA ARG A 192 -19.98 27.56 -16.32
C ARG A 192 -20.56 27.73 -17.70
N GLN A 193 -21.36 26.78 -18.19
CA GLN A 193 -21.97 26.88 -19.52
C GLN A 193 -22.69 28.22 -19.72
N LYS A 194 -23.47 28.68 -18.74
CA LYS A 194 -24.18 29.97 -18.83
C LYS A 194 -23.22 31.16 -18.97
N GLU A 195 -22.13 31.16 -18.24
CA GLU A 195 -21.10 32.20 -18.31
C GLU A 195 -20.41 32.20 -19.71
N VAL A 196 -20.10 30.98 -20.20
CA VAL A 196 -19.49 30.83 -21.53
C VAL A 196 -20.43 31.35 -22.63
N VAL A 197 -21.74 31.07 -22.53
CA VAL A 197 -22.74 31.64 -23.48
C VAL A 197 -22.71 33.16 -23.52
N VAL A 198 -22.75 33.78 -22.34
CA VAL A 198 -22.75 35.25 -22.24
C VAL A 198 -21.45 35.84 -22.80
N ARG A 199 -20.30 35.27 -22.45
CA ARG A 199 -19.00 35.74 -22.97
C ARG A 199 -18.86 35.51 -24.48
N ALA A 200 -19.30 34.36 -24.98
CA ALA A 200 -19.31 34.07 -26.41
C ALA A 200 -20.23 34.99 -27.19
N SER A 201 -21.38 35.41 -26.62
CA SER A 201 -22.28 36.40 -27.24
C SER A 201 -21.69 37.81 -27.27
N LEU A 202 -20.74 38.11 -26.36
CA LEU A 202 -19.97 39.35 -26.35
C LEU A 202 -18.75 39.32 -27.30
N GLY A 203 -18.56 38.22 -28.05
CA GLY A 203 -17.50 38.08 -29.05
C GLY A 203 -16.23 37.37 -28.53
N GLU A 204 -16.19 36.90 -27.29
CA GLU A 204 -15.04 36.09 -26.83
C GLU A 204 -15.05 34.71 -27.50
N ASN A 205 -13.87 34.24 -27.91
CA ASN A 205 -13.72 32.90 -28.47
C ASN A 205 -13.89 31.79 -27.36
N ALA A 206 -14.87 30.92 -27.55
CA ALA A 206 -15.15 29.84 -26.58
C ALA A 206 -13.94 28.93 -26.33
N ALA A 207 -13.06 28.71 -27.32
CA ALA A 207 -11.85 27.93 -27.16
C ALA A 207 -10.82 28.63 -26.24
N VAL A 208 -10.74 29.96 -26.31
CA VAL A 208 -9.86 30.75 -25.42
C VAL A 208 -10.38 30.70 -23.97
N ILE A 209 -11.72 30.76 -23.78
CA ILE A 209 -12.34 30.62 -22.45
C ILE A 209 -12.05 29.23 -21.87
N ALA A 210 -12.22 28.19 -22.70
CA ALA A 210 -11.92 26.79 -22.31
C ALA A 210 -10.44 26.65 -21.91
N LEU A 211 -9.51 27.16 -22.75
CA LEU A 211 -8.07 27.05 -22.48
C LEU A 211 -7.67 27.75 -21.18
N LYS A 212 -8.15 28.98 -20.95
CA LYS A 212 -7.90 29.69 -19.68
C LYS A 212 -8.39 28.91 -18.47
N ALA A 213 -9.56 28.28 -18.58
CA ALA A 213 -10.12 27.45 -17.50
C ALA A 213 -9.28 26.19 -17.26
N VAL A 214 -8.89 25.47 -18.31
CA VAL A 214 -8.02 24.30 -18.25
C VAL A 214 -6.69 24.63 -17.58
N VAL A 215 -5.99 25.67 -18.04
CA VAL A 215 -4.70 26.07 -17.46
C VAL A 215 -4.84 26.41 -15.98
N ALA A 216 -5.87 27.17 -15.60
CA ALA A 216 -6.12 27.52 -14.21
C ALA A 216 -6.42 26.28 -13.33
N ASP A 217 -7.06 25.24 -13.88
CA ASP A 217 -7.35 24.03 -13.14
C ASP A 217 -6.12 23.12 -13.07
N MET A 218 -5.31 23.00 -14.11
CA MET A 218 -4.03 22.29 -14.07
C MET A 218 -3.08 22.86 -13.02
N ILE A 219 -2.94 24.19 -12.98
CA ILE A 219 -2.14 24.86 -11.93
C ILE A 219 -2.72 24.57 -10.53
N SER A 220 -4.05 24.60 -10.40
CA SER A 220 -4.70 24.30 -9.11
C SER A 220 -4.45 22.85 -8.68
N TYR A 221 -4.51 21.88 -9.59
CA TYR A 221 -4.24 20.47 -9.27
C TYR A 221 -2.79 20.23 -8.87
N ALA A 222 -1.84 20.80 -9.62
CA ALA A 222 -0.44 20.72 -9.25
C ALA A 222 -0.19 21.32 -7.85
N ALA A 223 -0.76 22.50 -7.57
CA ALA A 223 -0.64 23.14 -6.27
C ALA A 223 -1.28 22.31 -5.13
N LEU A 224 -2.47 21.72 -5.36
CA LEU A 224 -3.14 20.86 -4.37
C LEU A 224 -2.35 19.60 -4.08
N PHE A 225 -1.78 18.94 -5.09
CA PHE A 225 -0.94 17.77 -4.91
C PHE A 225 0.31 18.08 -4.07
N VAL A 226 1.04 19.13 -4.44
CA VAL A 226 2.23 19.56 -3.69
C VAL A 226 1.87 19.94 -2.27
N LEU A 227 0.78 20.70 -2.07
CA LEU A 227 0.32 21.09 -0.74
C LEU A 227 -0.05 19.87 0.11
N ALA A 228 -0.80 18.93 -0.45
CA ALA A 228 -1.18 17.70 0.24
C ALA A 228 0.06 16.89 0.64
N LYS A 229 1.02 16.70 -0.30
CA LYS A 229 2.27 16.00 -0.02
C LYS A 229 3.07 16.67 1.09
N LEU A 230 3.20 17.99 1.07
CA LEU A 230 3.90 18.77 2.11
C LEU A 230 3.21 18.64 3.48
N LEU A 231 1.88 18.67 3.52
CA LEU A 231 1.14 18.51 4.77
C LEU A 231 1.29 17.09 5.34
N VAL A 232 1.17 16.08 4.49
CA VAL A 232 1.22 14.67 4.90
C VAL A 232 2.63 14.28 5.33
N SER A 233 3.67 14.76 4.64
CA SER A 233 5.08 14.43 4.94
C SER A 233 5.54 14.90 6.33
N GLN A 234 4.77 15.76 7.00
CA GLN A 234 5.05 16.15 8.39
C GLN A 234 4.68 15.06 9.41
N PHE A 235 3.76 14.18 9.05
CA PHE A 235 3.19 13.18 9.97
C PHE A 235 3.43 11.75 9.51
N ILE A 236 3.69 11.54 8.24
CA ILE A 236 3.79 10.24 7.59
C ILE A 236 5.07 10.18 6.79
N SER A 237 5.88 9.16 7.05
CA SER A 237 7.06 8.85 6.25
C SER A 237 6.85 7.50 5.58
N GLY A 238 7.00 7.44 4.28
CA GLY A 238 6.85 6.24 3.48
C GLY A 238 6.08 6.54 2.21
N ALA A 239 6.78 6.63 1.12
CA ALA A 239 6.24 6.91 -0.19
C ALA A 239 6.75 5.84 -1.15
N TYR A 240 6.19 4.64 -1.02
CA TYR A 240 6.42 3.57 -1.98
C TYR A 240 5.85 3.99 -3.35
N GLU A 241 6.65 3.82 -4.41
CA GLU A 241 6.26 4.06 -5.80
C GLU A 241 5.64 5.44 -6.11
N ASP A 242 6.17 6.49 -5.54
CA ASP A 242 5.72 7.88 -5.76
C ASP A 242 5.57 8.24 -7.24
N HIS A 243 6.42 7.69 -8.13
CA HIS A 243 6.39 7.97 -9.57
C HIS A 243 5.15 7.37 -10.27
N LEU A 244 4.70 6.16 -9.88
CA LEU A 244 3.49 5.56 -10.44
C LEU A 244 2.23 6.31 -9.97
N ILE A 245 2.19 6.68 -8.71
CA ILE A 245 1.12 7.48 -8.13
C ILE A 245 1.03 8.83 -8.82
N LEU A 246 2.17 9.49 -9.00
CA LEU A 246 2.23 10.74 -9.74
C LEU A 246 1.73 10.57 -11.18
N ALA A 247 2.07 9.45 -11.84
CA ALA A 247 1.57 9.15 -13.19
C ALA A 247 0.05 8.97 -13.22
N VAL A 248 -0.53 8.24 -12.27
CA VAL A 248 -2.00 8.06 -12.16
C VAL A 248 -2.69 9.40 -11.88
N TYR A 249 -2.13 10.20 -10.98
CA TYR A 249 -2.65 11.53 -10.69
C TYR A 249 -2.60 12.45 -11.90
N CYS A 250 -1.47 12.50 -12.61
CA CYS A 250 -1.32 13.28 -13.84
C CYS A 250 -2.27 12.80 -14.95
N ALA A 251 -2.44 11.50 -15.11
CA ALA A 251 -3.41 10.93 -16.04
C ALA A 251 -4.84 11.39 -15.69
N GLY A 252 -5.23 11.33 -14.42
CA GLY A 252 -6.51 11.85 -13.93
C GLY A 252 -6.68 13.36 -14.22
N ALA A 253 -5.63 14.15 -13.99
CA ALA A 253 -5.62 15.58 -14.30
C ALA A 253 -5.82 15.84 -15.81
N VAL A 254 -5.12 15.12 -16.67
CA VAL A 254 -5.26 15.22 -18.13
C VAL A 254 -6.67 14.78 -18.58
N LEU A 255 -7.17 13.66 -18.08
CA LEU A 255 -8.53 13.19 -18.43
C LEU A 255 -9.61 14.16 -17.95
N SER A 256 -9.38 14.87 -16.86
CA SER A 256 -10.29 15.91 -16.36
C SER A 256 -10.47 17.10 -17.29
N VAL A 257 -9.62 17.25 -18.34
CA VAL A 257 -9.77 18.27 -19.38
C VAL A 257 -10.88 17.93 -20.38
N ILE A 258 -11.20 16.64 -20.57
CA ILE A 258 -12.17 16.18 -21.57
C ILE A 258 -13.52 16.92 -21.48
N PRO A 259 -14.11 17.16 -20.30
CA PRO A 259 -15.35 17.92 -20.20
C PRO A 259 -15.31 19.33 -20.81
N TYR A 260 -14.14 19.97 -20.86
CA TYR A 260 -13.99 21.29 -21.46
C TYR A 260 -14.17 21.31 -22.99
N ALA A 261 -14.05 20.15 -23.64
CA ALA A 261 -14.38 20.02 -25.07
C ALA A 261 -15.84 20.41 -25.37
N ALA A 262 -16.72 20.31 -24.37
CA ALA A 262 -18.11 20.78 -24.48
C ALA A 262 -18.20 22.30 -24.74
N PHE A 263 -17.22 23.11 -24.29
CA PHE A 263 -17.19 24.54 -24.58
C PHE A 263 -16.77 24.85 -26.01
N VAL A 264 -15.89 24.06 -26.60
CA VAL A 264 -15.41 24.21 -27.97
C VAL A 264 -16.49 23.83 -28.99
N ARG A 265 -17.28 22.79 -28.67
CA ARG A 265 -18.40 22.32 -29.51
C ARG A 265 -19.71 23.10 -29.30
N PHE A 266 -19.63 24.19 -28.58
CA PHE A 266 -20.80 24.94 -28.15
C PHE A 266 -21.37 25.76 -29.32
N ASP A 267 -22.63 25.49 -29.71
CA ASP A 267 -23.38 26.27 -30.65
C ASP A 267 -24.23 27.33 -29.93
N VAL A 268 -23.83 28.58 -30.04
CA VAL A 268 -24.50 29.74 -29.41
C VAL A 268 -25.99 29.78 -29.79
N LYS A 269 -26.36 29.45 -31.05
CA LYS A 269 -27.75 29.49 -31.53
C LYS A 269 -28.58 28.42 -30.81
N LYS A 270 -28.05 27.22 -30.64
CA LYS A 270 -28.76 26.13 -29.93
C LYS A 270 -28.88 26.41 -28.42
N ALA A 271 -27.90 27.12 -27.85
CA ALA A 271 -27.97 27.48 -26.45
C ALA A 271 -29.02 28.55 -26.12
N PHE A 272 -29.19 29.53 -26.99
CA PHE A 272 -30.31 30.50 -26.89
C PHE A 272 -31.65 29.84 -27.10
N ALA A 273 -31.75 28.84 -27.95
CA ALA A 273 -32.99 28.07 -28.18
C ALA A 273 -33.32 27.07 -27.03
N ASN A 274 -32.58 27.08 -25.93
CA ASN A 274 -32.70 26.12 -24.83
C ASN A 274 -32.55 24.64 -25.25
N ALA A 275 -32.10 24.39 -26.48
CA ALA A 275 -31.94 23.08 -27.10
C ALA A 275 -30.56 22.46 -26.87
N SER A 276 -29.87 22.88 -25.79
CA SER A 276 -28.55 22.30 -25.46
C SER A 276 -28.73 20.84 -25.04
N ASP A 277 -28.18 19.95 -25.82
CA ASP A 277 -28.26 18.51 -25.55
C ASP A 277 -27.36 18.12 -24.36
N LYS A 278 -27.90 18.31 -23.16
CA LYS A 278 -27.23 17.95 -21.90
C LYS A 278 -27.28 16.45 -21.60
N LYS A 279 -28.03 15.68 -22.43
CA LYS A 279 -28.29 14.26 -22.17
C LYS A 279 -27.01 13.43 -22.13
N GLY A 280 -26.11 13.62 -23.10
CA GLY A 280 -24.84 12.88 -23.16
C GLY A 280 -23.97 13.12 -21.92
N MET A 281 -23.83 14.39 -21.49
CA MET A 281 -23.04 14.74 -20.31
C MET A 281 -23.70 14.29 -19.01
N PHE A 282 -25.02 14.29 -18.95
CA PHE A 282 -25.79 13.75 -17.82
C PHE A 282 -25.61 12.22 -17.69
N TYR A 283 -25.70 11.47 -18.80
CA TYR A 283 -25.47 10.03 -18.79
C TYR A 283 -24.03 9.67 -18.39
N LEU A 284 -23.06 10.40 -18.91
CA LEU A 284 -21.65 10.18 -18.56
C LEU A 284 -21.39 10.48 -17.08
N LEU A 285 -21.94 11.58 -16.54
CA LEU A 285 -21.85 11.90 -15.12
C LEU A 285 -22.48 10.82 -14.24
N ASN A 286 -23.67 10.33 -14.61
CA ASN A 286 -24.34 9.26 -13.87
C ASN A 286 -23.56 7.94 -13.98
N GLY A 287 -23.03 7.61 -15.15
CA GLY A 287 -22.18 6.44 -15.34
C GLY A 287 -20.93 6.48 -14.44
N LEU A 288 -20.24 7.63 -14.40
CA LEU A 288 -19.08 7.82 -13.52
C LEU A 288 -19.45 7.73 -12.03
N LYS A 289 -20.60 8.28 -11.62
CA LYS A 289 -21.09 8.15 -10.25
C LYS A 289 -21.35 6.69 -9.88
N VAL A 290 -22.04 5.95 -10.74
CA VAL A 290 -22.33 4.52 -10.53
C VAL A 290 -21.03 3.74 -10.42
N PHE A 291 -20.07 3.98 -11.32
CA PHE A 291 -18.78 3.32 -11.30
C PHE A 291 -17.99 3.66 -10.03
N ALA A 292 -17.91 4.94 -9.65
CA ALA A 292 -17.24 5.34 -8.40
C ALA A 292 -17.89 4.72 -7.16
N THR A 293 -19.24 4.67 -7.14
CA THR A 293 -19.97 4.03 -6.04
C THR A 293 -19.68 2.53 -5.99
N ALA A 294 -19.69 1.83 -7.13
CA ALA A 294 -19.35 0.41 -7.18
C ALA A 294 -17.93 0.13 -6.69
N MET A 295 -16.94 0.94 -7.12
CA MET A 295 -15.56 0.83 -6.65
C MET A 295 -15.42 1.11 -5.16
N THR A 296 -16.14 2.11 -4.64
CA THR A 296 -16.16 2.41 -3.21
C THR A 296 -16.75 1.25 -2.40
N ILE A 297 -17.87 0.69 -2.86
CA ILE A 297 -18.50 -0.48 -2.21
C ILE A 297 -17.53 -1.67 -2.23
N PHE A 298 -16.91 -1.93 -3.37
CA PHE A 298 -15.90 -3.01 -3.48
C PHE A 298 -14.76 -2.82 -2.47
N THR A 299 -14.17 -1.62 -2.42
CA THR A 299 -13.09 -1.29 -1.48
C THR A 299 -13.53 -1.44 -0.02
N ILE A 300 -14.73 -0.95 0.33
CA ILE A 300 -15.28 -1.11 1.69
C ILE A 300 -15.51 -2.58 2.00
N THR A 301 -16.06 -3.37 1.09
CA THR A 301 -16.38 -4.77 1.32
C THR A 301 -15.11 -5.60 1.54
N THR A 302 -14.07 -5.38 0.74
CA THR A 302 -12.79 -6.09 0.90
C THR A 302 -12.12 -5.74 2.22
N ASN A 303 -12.08 -4.44 2.59
CA ASN A 303 -11.52 -4.01 3.87
C ASN A 303 -12.38 -4.45 5.07
N LEU A 304 -13.70 -4.45 4.95
CA LEU A 304 -14.59 -4.90 6.03
C LEU A 304 -14.40 -6.39 6.32
N SER A 305 -14.19 -7.20 5.29
CA SER A 305 -13.87 -8.63 5.45
C SER A 305 -12.57 -8.83 6.24
N SER A 306 -11.54 -8.06 5.94
CA SER A 306 -10.27 -8.08 6.68
C SER A 306 -10.44 -7.59 8.14
N ILE A 307 -11.17 -6.50 8.35
CA ILE A 307 -11.48 -5.96 9.68
C ILE A 307 -12.31 -6.97 10.48
N GLN A 308 -13.30 -7.61 9.87
CA GLN A 308 -14.12 -8.62 10.53
C GLN A 308 -13.28 -9.84 10.95
N GLY A 309 -12.37 -10.30 10.10
CA GLY A 309 -11.40 -11.34 10.44
C GLY A 309 -10.56 -10.96 11.67
N ASN A 310 -10.00 -9.77 11.67
CA ASN A 310 -9.19 -9.25 12.78
C ASN A 310 -10.01 -9.04 14.06
N LEU A 311 -11.25 -8.54 13.95
CA LEU A 311 -12.14 -8.38 15.11
C LEU A 311 -12.56 -9.73 15.70
N LEU A 312 -12.89 -10.72 14.88
CA LEU A 312 -13.20 -12.08 15.36
C LEU A 312 -12.01 -12.70 16.08
N THR A 313 -10.82 -12.57 15.51
CA THR A 313 -9.58 -13.05 16.16
C THR A 313 -9.35 -12.33 17.49
N ASN A 314 -9.51 -11.01 17.53
CA ASN A 314 -9.35 -10.23 18.75
C ASN A 314 -10.42 -10.51 19.80
N THR A 315 -11.69 -10.72 19.42
CA THR A 315 -12.74 -11.11 20.36
C THR A 315 -12.52 -12.49 20.91
N THR A 316 -12.08 -13.45 20.09
CA THR A 316 -11.72 -14.79 20.53
C THR A 316 -10.53 -14.76 21.49
N LEU A 317 -9.54 -13.92 21.23
CA LEU A 317 -8.40 -13.71 22.14
C LEU A 317 -8.84 -13.07 23.46
N LEU A 318 -9.75 -12.08 23.42
CA LEU A 318 -10.29 -11.45 24.62
C LEU A 318 -11.16 -12.41 25.45
N GLU A 319 -12.04 -13.19 24.81
CA GLU A 319 -12.84 -14.21 25.48
C GLU A 319 -11.95 -15.29 26.12
N ASN A 320 -10.90 -15.71 25.43
CA ASN A 320 -9.95 -16.67 25.95
C ASN A 320 -9.08 -16.10 27.08
N HIS A 321 -8.81 -14.78 27.08
CA HIS A 321 -8.12 -14.13 28.18
C HIS A 321 -8.92 -14.16 29.48
N TYR A 322 -10.25 -14.01 29.40
CA TYR A 322 -11.15 -14.19 30.55
C TYR A 322 -11.19 -15.63 31.07
N ASN A 323 -10.81 -16.59 30.24
CA ASN A 323 -10.78 -18.00 30.61
C ASN A 323 -9.37 -18.53 30.94
N ASP A 324 -8.40 -17.63 31.18
CA ASP A 324 -6.99 -17.93 31.47
C ASP A 324 -6.28 -18.79 30.41
N TYR A 325 -6.71 -18.72 29.15
CA TYR A 325 -6.04 -19.40 28.05
C TYR A 325 -5.08 -18.42 27.35
N TYR A 326 -3.79 -18.66 27.52
CA TYR A 326 -2.77 -18.00 26.73
C TYR A 326 -2.58 -18.78 25.43
N PHE A 327 -2.97 -18.18 24.30
CA PHE A 327 -2.52 -18.65 22.99
C PHE A 327 -1.10 -18.12 22.74
N GLY A 328 -0.13 -18.78 23.36
CA GLY A 328 1.26 -18.63 22.98
C GLY A 328 1.64 -19.77 22.04
N VAL A 329 2.47 -19.49 21.07
CA VAL A 329 3.05 -20.48 20.14
C VAL A 329 4.09 -21.39 20.87
N MET A 330 4.03 -21.48 22.19
CA MET A 330 4.91 -22.35 22.98
C MET A 330 4.11 -23.47 23.67
N PRO A 331 3.89 -24.60 23.00
CA PRO A 331 3.16 -25.71 23.61
C PRO A 331 3.89 -26.30 24.84
N VAL A 332 5.21 -26.14 24.97
CA VAL A 332 6.00 -26.76 26.06
C VAL A 332 5.93 -25.97 27.36
N SER A 333 6.00 -24.64 27.33
CA SER A 333 5.87 -23.85 28.56
C SER A 333 4.43 -23.78 29.09
N TYR A 334 3.44 -23.96 28.22
CA TYR A 334 2.04 -23.97 28.59
C TYR A 334 1.65 -25.17 29.41
N THR A 335 2.13 -26.37 29.06
CA THR A 335 1.86 -27.60 29.83
C THR A 335 2.50 -27.53 31.22
N HIS A 336 3.65 -26.83 31.36
CA HIS A 336 4.31 -26.69 32.65
C HIS A 336 3.58 -25.71 33.58
N LEU A 337 3.10 -24.56 33.04
CA LEU A 337 2.32 -23.60 33.82
C LEU A 337 0.99 -24.19 34.31
N ARG A 338 0.28 -24.94 33.46
CA ARG A 338 -0.98 -25.55 33.81
C ARG A 338 -0.83 -26.67 34.86
N ALA A 339 0.28 -27.41 34.83
CA ALA A 339 0.59 -28.39 35.86
C ALA A 339 0.85 -27.73 37.23
N HIS A 340 1.44 -26.53 37.23
CA HIS A 340 1.70 -25.77 38.47
C HIS A 340 0.44 -25.14 39.06
N GLU A 341 -0.49 -24.66 38.23
CA GLU A 341 -1.74 -24.06 38.70
C GLU A 341 -2.72 -25.10 39.24
N THR A 342 -2.74 -26.33 38.68
CA THR A 342 -3.57 -27.41 39.21
C THR A 342 -3.09 -27.91 40.55
N GLU A 343 -1.83 -27.78 40.91
CA GLU A 343 -1.30 -28.11 42.24
C GLU A 343 -1.59 -27.05 43.31
N LEU A 344 -1.86 -25.79 42.90
CA LEU A 344 -2.18 -24.69 43.84
C LEU A 344 -3.66 -24.61 44.22
N HIS A 345 -4.54 -25.36 43.54
CA HIS A 345 -6.00 -25.39 43.81
C HIS A 345 -6.49 -26.71 44.43
N LEU A 346 -5.58 -27.60 44.83
CA LEU A 346 -5.86 -28.78 45.67
C LEU A 346 -5.29 -28.59 47.06
#